data_462d149fa735602312e050ba804e2d37
#
_entry.id   462d149fa735602312e050ba804e2d37
#
_cell.length_a   1.000
_cell.length_b   1.000
_cell.length_c   1.000
_cell.angle_alpha   90.00
_cell.angle_beta   90.00
_cell.angle_gamma   90.00
#
_symmetry.space_group_name_H-M   'P 1'
#
loop_
_entity.id
_entity.type
_entity.pdbx_description
1 polymer ?
#
loop_
_entity_poly.entity_id
_entity_poly.type
_entity_poly.pdbx_seq_one_letter_code
_entity_poly.pdbx_strand_id
1 'polypeptide(L)'
;MFSRWMCVLTVLLLSGCASLQETMDVNKPTASVAGVSIGSLSTDAVTLLLDVEVKNPNVFPLKTAGFDLGLLVNGNNIAKVNQPDSSLSLPAKGSNSVRLPVTLTFDQLIKGVGSLKDKKQFDYAVEGDVAINLPVLGDLKMPVAYAGQLPIPQKPEVAFKGVKMDSVGLSGATFNVDLEVTNPNDFDVNLSDVHYKLASKGASLGGGEIKKIALGKGKTQRLTIPLTLGFSEMGMSSYRMLTSSDPVSVDMSVGANVETDIPGWKSSPMTFESQQVLTR
;
A
#
# COMPACT_ATOMS: atom_id res chain seq x y z
N MET A 1 -68.98 38.37 33.18
CA MET A 1 -67.94 39.07 32.41
C MET A 1 -66.57 38.41 32.54
N PHE A 2 -66.26 37.65 33.56
CA PHE A 2 -64.93 36.99 33.76
C PHE A 2 -64.62 35.83 32.80
N SER A 3 -65.64 35.11 32.32
CA SER A 3 -65.46 33.93 31.47
C SER A 3 -64.98 34.24 30.04
N ARG A 4 -65.29 35.40 29.48
CA ARG A 4 -64.90 35.77 28.10
C ARG A 4 -63.48 36.25 27.99
N TRP A 5 -62.85 36.74 29.04
CA TRP A 5 -61.52 37.22 29.10
C TRP A 5 -60.50 36.03 29.25
N MET A 6 -60.89 34.95 29.92
CA MET A 6 -60.10 33.77 30.12
C MET A 6 -59.92 32.97 28.84
N CYS A 7 -60.95 32.95 27.96
CA CYS A 7 -60.77 32.29 26.62
C CYS A 7 -59.84 33.06 25.67
N VAL A 8 -59.82 34.41 25.76
CA VAL A 8 -58.91 35.21 24.91
C VAL A 8 -57.45 35.07 25.34
N LEU A 9 -57.20 34.94 26.66
CA LEU A 9 -55.84 34.73 27.18
C LEU A 9 -55.28 33.33 26.82
N THR A 10 -56.17 32.32 26.77
CA THR A 10 -55.75 30.93 26.41
C THR A 10 -55.44 30.79 24.93
N VAL A 11 -56.10 31.54 24.04
CA VAL A 11 -55.84 31.54 22.59
C VAL A 11 -54.51 32.25 22.26
N LEU A 12 -54.17 33.31 23.06
CA LEU A 12 -52.87 34.00 22.88
C LEU A 12 -51.63 33.19 23.31
N LEU A 13 -51.76 32.21 24.20
CA LEU A 13 -50.70 31.36 24.67
C LEU A 13 -50.42 30.17 23.69
N LEU A 14 -51.42 29.80 22.88
CA LEU A 14 -51.24 28.71 21.89
C LEU A 14 -50.64 29.18 20.58
N SER A 15 -50.65 30.46 20.24
CA SER A 15 -50.03 31.01 19.02
C SER A 15 -48.53 31.27 19.18
N GLY A 16 -47.98 31.25 20.40
CA GLY A 16 -46.55 31.45 20.66
C GLY A 16 -45.65 30.26 20.35
N CYS A 17 -46.19 29.04 20.33
CA CYS A 17 -45.39 27.86 20.07
C CYS A 17 -45.21 27.55 18.57
N ALA A 18 -46.05 28.03 17.69
CA ALA A 18 -45.95 27.78 16.24
C ALA A 18 -44.90 28.67 15.55
N SER A 19 -44.64 29.88 16.11
CA SER A 19 -43.67 30.82 15.51
C SER A 19 -42.21 30.54 15.88
N LEU A 20 -41.95 29.68 16.85
CA LEU A 20 -40.56 29.25 17.19
C LEU A 20 -40.05 28.11 16.30
N GLN A 21 -40.94 27.43 15.60
CA GLN A 21 -40.57 26.29 14.73
C GLN A 21 -40.19 26.73 13.31
N GLU A 22 -40.54 27.94 12.90
CA GLU A 22 -40.21 28.48 11.56
C GLU A 22 -38.85 29.21 11.48
N THR A 23 -38.13 29.39 12.60
CA THR A 23 -36.92 30.25 12.60
C THR A 23 -35.57 29.53 12.57
N MET A 24 -35.53 28.21 12.63
CA MET A 24 -34.29 27.46 12.32
C MET A 24 -34.54 26.60 11.09
N ASP A 25 -34.39 27.18 9.92
CA ASP A 25 -34.28 26.43 8.66
C ASP A 25 -32.95 25.68 8.68
N VAL A 26 -32.96 24.50 9.33
CA VAL A 26 -31.78 23.63 9.43
C VAL A 26 -31.65 22.84 8.12
N ASN A 27 -30.79 23.32 7.27
CA ASN A 27 -30.46 22.64 6.04
C ASN A 27 -29.53 21.45 6.30
N LYS A 28 -29.81 20.32 5.65
CA LYS A 28 -29.02 19.09 5.81
C LYS A 28 -27.59 19.31 5.33
N PRO A 29 -26.56 19.11 6.16
CA PRO A 29 -25.18 19.10 5.72
C PRO A 29 -24.92 17.99 4.71
N THR A 30 -23.82 18.08 4.00
CA THR A 30 -23.38 17.04 3.07
C THR A 30 -21.96 16.58 3.41
N ALA A 31 -21.70 15.29 3.28
CA ALA A 31 -20.37 14.71 3.37
C ALA A 31 -20.06 13.92 2.09
N SER A 32 -18.81 13.91 1.71
CA SER A 32 -18.31 13.12 0.58
C SER A 32 -16.85 12.74 0.79
N VAL A 33 -16.44 11.62 0.23
CA VAL A 33 -15.02 11.32 0.03
C VAL A 33 -14.59 12.10 -1.22
N ALA A 34 -13.85 13.19 -1.03
CA ALA A 34 -13.38 14.06 -2.10
C ALA A 34 -12.31 13.38 -2.97
N GLY A 35 -11.58 12.42 -2.38
CA GLY A 35 -10.57 11.65 -3.08
C GLY A 35 -9.88 10.64 -2.17
N VAL A 36 -9.18 9.71 -2.82
CA VAL A 36 -8.28 8.77 -2.16
C VAL A 36 -6.93 8.87 -2.85
N SER A 37 -5.88 9.08 -2.08
CA SER A 37 -4.51 9.15 -2.59
C SER A 37 -3.62 8.13 -1.89
N ILE A 38 -2.50 7.78 -2.53
CA ILE A 38 -1.51 6.88 -1.94
C ILE A 38 -0.59 7.72 -1.06
N GLY A 39 -0.63 7.49 0.24
CA GLY A 39 0.28 8.09 1.21
C GLY A 39 1.64 7.38 1.24
N SER A 40 1.62 6.06 1.15
CA SER A 40 2.82 5.23 0.97
C SER A 40 2.47 3.91 0.30
N LEU A 41 3.40 3.39 -0.50
CA LEU A 41 3.30 2.10 -1.18
C LEU A 41 4.65 1.40 -1.10
N SER A 42 4.66 0.11 -0.80
CA SER A 42 5.84 -0.75 -0.78
C SER A 42 5.48 -2.12 -1.37
N THR A 43 6.40 -3.08 -1.36
CA THR A 43 6.10 -4.47 -1.73
C THR A 43 5.19 -5.18 -0.73
N ASP A 44 5.06 -4.65 0.50
CA ASP A 44 4.40 -5.35 1.59
C ASP A 44 3.08 -4.69 2.02
N ALA A 45 2.95 -3.36 1.82
CA ALA A 45 1.79 -2.60 2.29
C ALA A 45 1.50 -1.35 1.45
N VAL A 46 0.26 -0.91 1.50
CA VAL A 46 -0.20 0.38 0.99
C VAL A 46 -0.87 1.16 2.12
N THR A 47 -0.56 2.45 2.24
CA THR A 47 -1.31 3.39 3.07
C THR A 47 -2.11 4.31 2.17
N LEU A 48 -3.41 4.27 2.29
CA LEU A 48 -4.34 5.16 1.61
C LEU A 48 -4.64 6.36 2.49
N LEU A 49 -4.74 7.53 1.89
CA LEU A 49 -5.17 8.77 2.51
C LEU A 49 -6.55 9.11 1.95
N LEU A 50 -7.56 9.02 2.80
CA LEU A 50 -8.96 9.32 2.47
C LEU A 50 -9.23 10.79 2.80
N ASP A 51 -9.47 11.61 1.80
CA ASP A 51 -9.84 13.02 1.99
C ASP A 51 -11.38 13.10 2.09
N VAL A 52 -11.88 13.31 3.30
CA VAL A 52 -13.33 13.46 3.58
C VAL A 52 -13.67 14.94 3.71
N GLU A 53 -14.51 15.46 2.83
CA GLU A 53 -15.02 16.83 2.88
C GLU A 53 -16.42 16.83 3.47
N VAL A 54 -16.66 17.78 4.38
CA VAL A 54 -17.99 18.01 4.99
C VAL A 54 -18.36 19.46 4.79
N LYS A 55 -19.60 19.71 4.25
CA LYS A 55 -20.13 21.04 3.96
C LYS A 55 -21.30 21.37 4.88
N ASN A 56 -21.26 22.55 5.46
CA ASN A 56 -22.31 23.10 6.31
C ASN A 56 -23.07 24.22 5.56
N PRO A 57 -24.28 23.96 5.09
CA PRO A 57 -25.10 25.00 4.43
C PRO A 57 -25.79 25.97 5.40
N ASN A 58 -25.67 25.73 6.71
CA ASN A 58 -26.39 26.52 7.73
C ASN A 58 -25.66 27.82 8.04
N VAL A 59 -26.40 28.78 8.55
CA VAL A 59 -25.90 30.10 8.98
C VAL A 59 -25.20 30.07 10.35
N PHE A 60 -25.14 28.90 10.98
CA PHE A 60 -24.51 28.67 12.28
C PHE A 60 -23.43 27.58 12.14
N PRO A 61 -22.40 27.59 13.00
CA PRO A 61 -21.36 26.57 12.95
C PRO A 61 -21.86 25.20 13.43
N LEU A 62 -21.32 24.13 12.87
CA LEU A 62 -21.55 22.73 13.28
C LEU A 62 -20.28 22.05 13.67
N LYS A 63 -20.38 20.83 14.21
CA LYS A 63 -19.25 19.94 14.48
C LYS A 63 -19.58 18.53 14.01
N THR A 64 -18.57 17.81 13.52
CA THR A 64 -18.72 16.36 13.33
C THR A 64 -18.80 15.68 14.68
N ALA A 65 -19.57 14.59 14.75
CA ALA A 65 -19.65 13.72 15.92
C ALA A 65 -18.76 12.46 15.75
N GLY A 66 -18.33 12.16 14.53
CA GLY A 66 -17.43 11.04 14.26
C GLY A 66 -17.45 10.56 12.82
N PHE A 67 -16.58 9.57 12.54
CA PHE A 67 -16.45 8.89 11.25
C PHE A 67 -16.51 7.38 11.49
N ASP A 68 -17.34 6.67 10.72
CA ASP A 68 -17.44 5.22 10.71
C ASP A 68 -17.37 4.75 9.25
N LEU A 69 -16.14 4.49 8.77
CA LEU A 69 -15.88 4.18 7.37
C LEU A 69 -15.32 2.77 7.25
N GLY A 70 -15.85 1.98 6.33
CA GLY A 70 -15.32 0.69 5.92
C GLY A 70 -14.52 0.81 4.64
N LEU A 71 -13.40 0.11 4.55
CA LEU A 71 -12.67 -0.10 3.31
C LEU A 71 -12.94 -1.52 2.81
N LEU A 72 -13.54 -1.60 1.64
CA LEU A 72 -13.88 -2.84 0.98
C LEU A 72 -12.87 -3.12 -0.15
N VAL A 73 -12.51 -4.38 -0.31
CA VAL A 73 -11.71 -4.87 -1.44
C VAL A 73 -12.46 -6.01 -2.10
N ASN A 74 -12.77 -5.87 -3.39
CA ASN A 74 -13.61 -6.81 -4.13
C ASN A 74 -14.91 -7.15 -3.37
N GLY A 75 -15.53 -6.15 -2.72
CA GLY A 75 -16.76 -6.30 -1.94
C GLY A 75 -16.59 -6.86 -0.52
N ASN A 76 -15.38 -7.24 -0.10
CA ASN A 76 -15.11 -7.72 1.26
C ASN A 76 -14.60 -6.57 2.15
N ASN A 77 -15.17 -6.39 3.33
CA ASN A 77 -14.71 -5.39 4.28
C ASN A 77 -13.38 -5.85 4.90
N ILE A 78 -12.31 -5.11 4.65
CA ILE A 78 -10.95 -5.46 5.05
C ILE A 78 -10.47 -4.60 6.22
N ALA A 79 -10.90 -3.33 6.27
CA ALA A 79 -10.50 -2.42 7.33
C ALA A 79 -11.65 -1.48 7.69
N LYS A 80 -11.65 -1.00 8.92
CA LYS A 80 -12.58 0.01 9.42
C LYS A 80 -11.81 1.16 10.03
N VAL A 81 -12.25 2.37 9.72
CA VAL A 81 -11.84 3.60 10.38
C VAL A 81 -12.99 4.04 11.23
N ASN A 82 -12.91 3.81 12.52
CA ASN A 82 -13.90 4.28 13.49
C ASN A 82 -13.22 5.33 14.36
N GLN A 83 -13.66 6.58 14.23
CA GLN A 83 -13.24 7.71 15.05
C GLN A 83 -14.46 8.36 15.65
N PRO A 84 -15.02 7.78 16.73
CA PRO A 84 -16.05 8.43 17.51
C PRO A 84 -15.47 9.71 18.13
N ASP A 85 -16.27 10.69 18.36
CA ASP A 85 -15.90 11.96 19.00
C ASP A 85 -14.87 12.81 18.22
N SER A 86 -14.68 12.55 16.95
CA SER A 86 -13.85 13.38 16.07
C SER A 86 -14.58 14.71 15.78
N SER A 87 -14.33 15.72 16.59
CA SER A 87 -14.98 17.02 16.45
C SER A 87 -14.25 17.93 15.45
N LEU A 88 -14.49 17.74 14.16
CA LEU A 88 -14.11 18.70 13.14
C LEU A 88 -15.07 19.88 13.16
N SER A 89 -14.55 21.10 13.33
CA SER A 89 -15.39 22.32 13.31
C SER A 89 -15.77 22.68 11.87
N LEU A 90 -17.05 22.89 11.64
CA LEU A 90 -17.63 23.26 10.35
C LEU A 90 -18.15 24.69 10.45
N PRO A 91 -17.49 25.67 9.84
CA PRO A 91 -17.93 27.06 9.90
C PRO A 91 -19.30 27.23 9.23
N ALA A 92 -20.02 28.26 9.64
CA ALA A 92 -21.29 28.63 9.01
C ALA A 92 -21.10 28.90 7.51
N LYS A 93 -21.98 28.36 6.65
CA LYS A 93 -21.90 28.49 5.19
C LYS A 93 -20.57 28.04 4.60
N GLY A 94 -19.84 27.15 5.30
CA GLY A 94 -18.49 26.71 4.92
C GLY A 94 -18.32 25.21 4.83
N SER A 95 -17.12 24.80 4.50
CA SER A 95 -16.68 23.38 4.50
C SER A 95 -15.39 23.22 5.28
N ASN A 96 -15.13 21.99 5.69
CA ASN A 96 -13.84 21.57 6.22
C ASN A 96 -13.56 20.13 5.76
N SER A 97 -12.29 19.74 5.77
CA SER A 97 -11.86 18.42 5.37
C SER A 97 -10.96 17.78 6.43
N VAL A 98 -11.00 16.46 6.47
CA VAL A 98 -10.11 15.64 7.28
C VAL A 98 -9.45 14.58 6.39
N ARG A 99 -8.19 14.30 6.64
CA ARG A 99 -7.43 13.24 5.98
C ARG A 99 -7.25 12.06 6.91
N LEU A 100 -7.81 10.91 6.53
CA LEU A 100 -7.81 9.69 7.32
C LEU A 100 -6.86 8.66 6.70
N PRO A 101 -5.76 8.27 7.37
CA PRO A 101 -4.86 7.24 6.86
C PRO A 101 -5.44 5.84 7.14
N VAL A 102 -5.37 4.97 6.12
CA VAL A 102 -5.71 3.54 6.22
C VAL A 102 -4.58 2.72 5.64
N THR A 103 -3.95 1.90 6.46
CA THR A 103 -2.86 1.01 6.02
C THR A 103 -3.37 -0.41 5.85
N LEU A 104 -3.05 -1.01 4.69
CA LEU A 104 -3.35 -2.39 4.33
C LEU A 104 -2.06 -3.12 4.00
N THR A 105 -1.87 -4.32 4.54
CA THR A 105 -0.79 -5.20 4.11
C THR A 105 -1.27 -6.11 2.98
N PHE A 106 -0.45 -6.33 1.96
CA PHE A 106 -0.83 -7.20 0.84
C PHE A 106 -1.03 -8.66 1.28
N ASP A 107 -0.31 -9.11 2.29
CA ASP A 107 -0.50 -10.44 2.89
C ASP A 107 -1.91 -10.61 3.51
N GLN A 108 -2.38 -9.62 4.25
CA GLN A 108 -3.75 -9.60 4.79
C GLN A 108 -4.80 -9.54 3.68
N LEU A 109 -4.55 -8.74 2.64
CA LEU A 109 -5.43 -8.65 1.48
C LEU A 109 -5.55 -9.99 0.75
N ILE A 110 -4.43 -10.65 0.46
CA ILE A 110 -4.42 -11.94 -0.25
C ILE A 110 -5.07 -13.05 0.60
N LYS A 111 -4.81 -13.06 1.92
CA LYS A 111 -5.44 -14.03 2.84
C LYS A 111 -6.93 -13.77 3.04
N GLY A 112 -7.35 -12.53 3.15
CA GLY A 112 -8.74 -12.13 3.36
C GLY A 112 -9.59 -12.19 2.10
N VAL A 113 -8.97 -12.00 0.92
CA VAL A 113 -9.64 -12.00 -0.38
C VAL A 113 -8.91 -12.94 -1.32
N GLY A 114 -9.18 -14.24 -1.20
CA GLY A 114 -8.49 -15.29 -1.97
C GLY A 114 -8.47 -15.10 -3.50
N SER A 115 -9.40 -14.30 -4.05
CA SER A 115 -9.44 -13.94 -5.47
C SER A 115 -8.34 -12.96 -5.92
N LEU A 116 -7.53 -12.43 -4.99
CA LEU A 116 -6.42 -11.50 -5.30
C LEU A 116 -5.11 -12.22 -5.63
N LYS A 117 -5.02 -13.51 -5.36
CA LYS A 117 -3.84 -14.29 -5.72
C LYS A 117 -3.62 -14.17 -7.24
N ASP A 118 -2.41 -13.84 -7.64
CA ASP A 118 -1.98 -13.68 -9.03
C ASP A 118 -2.66 -12.50 -9.79
N LYS A 119 -3.35 -11.61 -9.08
CA LYS A 119 -3.89 -10.38 -9.66
C LYS A 119 -2.84 -9.27 -9.62
N LYS A 120 -2.88 -8.40 -10.64
CA LYS A 120 -2.00 -7.22 -10.73
C LYS A 120 -2.61 -5.96 -10.15
N GLN A 121 -3.93 -5.96 -9.93
CA GLN A 121 -4.69 -4.84 -9.37
C GLN A 121 -5.93 -5.35 -8.65
N PHE A 122 -6.49 -4.52 -7.79
CA PHE A 122 -7.75 -4.78 -7.11
C PHE A 122 -8.65 -3.54 -7.09
N ASP A 123 -9.96 -3.81 -7.06
CA ASP A 123 -10.96 -2.78 -6.85
C ASP A 123 -11.13 -2.53 -5.36
N TYR A 124 -11.19 -1.27 -4.96
CA TYR A 124 -11.51 -0.89 -3.59
C TYR A 124 -12.71 0.06 -3.56
N ALA A 125 -13.46 0.00 -2.46
CA ALA A 125 -14.50 0.97 -2.15
C ALA A 125 -14.34 1.45 -0.70
N VAL A 126 -14.65 2.72 -0.47
CA VAL A 126 -14.80 3.29 0.86
C VAL A 126 -16.28 3.57 1.04
N GLU A 127 -16.90 3.00 2.05
CA GLU A 127 -18.31 3.17 2.35
C GLU A 127 -18.51 3.38 3.85
N GLY A 128 -19.48 4.18 4.23
CA GLY A 128 -19.80 4.40 5.64
C GLY A 128 -20.53 5.68 5.89
N ASP A 129 -20.45 6.15 7.13
CA ASP A 129 -21.18 7.31 7.62
C ASP A 129 -20.24 8.35 8.23
N VAL A 130 -20.56 9.61 7.96
CA VAL A 130 -20.07 10.77 8.73
C VAL A 130 -21.20 11.26 9.63
N ALA A 131 -20.98 11.25 10.94
CA ALA A 131 -21.93 11.76 11.90
C ALA A 131 -21.70 13.25 12.14
N ILE A 132 -22.77 14.05 12.12
CA ILE A 132 -22.74 15.48 12.43
C ILE A 132 -23.73 15.77 13.57
N ASN A 133 -23.29 16.50 14.57
CA ASN A 133 -24.13 16.94 15.65
C ASN A 133 -24.93 18.19 15.23
N LEU A 134 -26.24 18.05 15.13
CA LEU A 134 -27.18 19.14 14.85
C LEU A 134 -27.80 19.63 16.16
N PRO A 135 -27.83 20.97 16.40
CA PRO A 135 -28.52 21.53 17.53
C PRO A 135 -29.98 21.06 17.53
N VAL A 136 -30.47 20.62 18.68
CA VAL A 136 -31.87 20.16 18.91
C VAL A 136 -32.21 18.80 18.25
N LEU A 137 -31.61 18.46 17.08
CA LEU A 137 -31.94 17.25 16.33
C LEU A 137 -31.00 16.06 16.65
N GLY A 138 -29.88 16.32 17.35
CA GLY A 138 -28.91 15.31 17.69
C GLY A 138 -28.00 14.90 16.50
N ASP A 139 -27.47 13.69 16.53
CA ASP A 139 -26.52 13.23 15.52
C ASP A 139 -27.22 12.77 14.25
N LEU A 140 -26.86 13.40 13.14
CA LEU A 140 -27.29 13.03 11.81
C LEU A 140 -26.16 12.23 11.12
N LYS A 141 -26.45 11.01 10.68
CA LYS A 141 -25.54 10.20 9.87
C LYS A 141 -25.70 10.52 8.39
N MET A 142 -24.59 10.76 7.73
CA MET A 142 -24.52 11.02 6.29
C MET A 142 -23.72 9.92 5.61
N PRO A 143 -24.34 9.14 4.71
CA PRO A 143 -23.63 8.12 3.98
C PRO A 143 -22.63 8.74 3.01
N VAL A 144 -21.45 8.13 2.93
CA VAL A 144 -20.40 8.47 1.97
C VAL A 144 -19.95 7.21 1.25
N ALA A 145 -19.62 7.34 -0.03
CA ALA A 145 -19.08 6.27 -0.83
C ALA A 145 -18.03 6.80 -1.82
N TYR A 146 -17.02 5.99 -2.08
CA TYR A 146 -15.98 6.22 -3.08
C TYR A 146 -15.45 4.88 -3.59
N ALA A 147 -15.08 4.80 -4.87
CA ALA A 147 -14.51 3.57 -5.43
C ALA A 147 -13.33 3.90 -6.36
N GLY A 148 -12.39 2.97 -6.46
CA GLY A 148 -11.21 3.09 -7.30
C GLY A 148 -10.48 1.78 -7.48
N GLN A 149 -9.33 1.84 -8.14
CA GLN A 149 -8.44 0.70 -8.37
C GLN A 149 -7.04 0.99 -7.88
N LEU A 150 -6.36 -0.04 -7.39
CA LEU A 150 -4.97 0.04 -6.94
C LEU A 150 -4.15 -1.12 -7.51
N PRO A 151 -2.88 -0.88 -7.87
CA PRO A 151 -1.98 -1.95 -8.26
C PRO A 151 -1.59 -2.80 -7.05
N ILE A 152 -1.33 -4.10 -7.31
CA ILE A 152 -0.67 -5.01 -6.37
C ILE A 152 0.78 -5.15 -6.85
N PRO A 153 1.76 -4.51 -6.20
CA PRO A 153 3.15 -4.65 -6.59
C PRO A 153 3.62 -6.08 -6.38
N GLN A 154 4.22 -6.64 -7.42
CA GLN A 154 4.83 -7.96 -7.38
C GLN A 154 6.35 -7.82 -7.32
N LYS A 155 6.99 -8.69 -6.55
CA LYS A 155 8.46 -8.72 -6.49
C LYS A 155 9.02 -9.14 -7.83
N PRO A 156 10.09 -8.50 -8.33
CA PRO A 156 10.78 -8.99 -9.51
C PRO A 156 11.25 -10.44 -9.33
N GLU A 157 11.19 -11.19 -10.41
CA GLU A 157 11.60 -12.60 -10.42
C GLU A 157 13.05 -12.70 -10.89
N VAL A 158 13.85 -13.49 -10.21
CA VAL A 158 15.24 -13.76 -10.58
C VAL A 158 15.39 -15.24 -10.94
N ALA A 159 15.79 -15.50 -12.17
CA ALA A 159 16.06 -16.85 -12.65
C ALA A 159 17.54 -17.01 -12.99
N PHE A 160 18.16 -18.00 -12.40
CA PHE A 160 19.52 -18.41 -12.75
C PHE A 160 19.50 -19.22 -14.06
N LYS A 161 20.38 -18.87 -15.02
CA LYS A 161 20.42 -19.51 -16.33
C LYS A 161 21.66 -20.37 -16.55
N GLY A 162 22.73 -20.07 -15.86
CA GLY A 162 23.96 -20.87 -15.96
C GLY A 162 25.16 -20.16 -15.40
N VAL A 163 26.24 -20.93 -15.32
CA VAL A 163 27.58 -20.42 -15.00
C VAL A 163 28.55 -20.94 -16.04
N LYS A 164 29.40 -20.06 -16.54
CA LYS A 164 30.50 -20.40 -17.46
C LYS A 164 31.82 -19.97 -16.86
N MET A 165 32.81 -20.81 -16.95
CA MET A 165 34.18 -20.44 -16.62
C MET A 165 34.69 -19.50 -17.70
N ASP A 166 35.17 -18.32 -17.30
CA ASP A 166 35.73 -17.32 -18.19
C ASP A 166 37.26 -17.45 -18.27
N SER A 167 37.91 -17.46 -17.10
CA SER A 167 39.38 -17.58 -17.06
C SER A 167 39.87 -18.29 -15.80
N VAL A 168 41.03 -18.89 -15.87
CA VAL A 168 41.75 -19.48 -14.75
C VAL A 168 43.18 -18.95 -14.75
N GLY A 169 43.62 -18.37 -13.61
CA GLY A 169 44.98 -17.89 -13.40
C GLY A 169 45.63 -18.57 -12.19
N LEU A 170 46.84 -18.14 -11.85
CA LEU A 170 47.59 -18.69 -10.70
C LEU A 170 46.95 -18.31 -9.35
N SER A 171 46.26 -17.19 -9.29
CA SER A 171 45.66 -16.66 -8.07
C SER A 171 44.17 -16.96 -7.93
N GLY A 172 43.49 -17.43 -8.96
CA GLY A 172 42.03 -17.63 -8.92
C GLY A 172 41.41 -18.00 -10.25
N ALA A 173 40.10 -18.13 -10.27
CA ALA A 173 39.28 -18.34 -11.46
C ALA A 173 38.15 -17.31 -11.53
N THR A 174 37.81 -16.89 -12.73
CA THR A 174 36.67 -16.03 -13.00
C THR A 174 35.57 -16.82 -13.70
N PHE A 175 34.35 -16.66 -13.24
CA PHE A 175 33.16 -17.28 -13.80
C PHE A 175 32.17 -16.18 -14.21
N ASN A 176 31.43 -16.42 -15.27
CA ASN A 176 30.30 -15.60 -15.67
C ASN A 176 28.99 -16.28 -15.24
N VAL A 177 28.24 -15.64 -14.38
CA VAL A 177 26.92 -16.09 -13.90
C VAL A 177 25.83 -15.41 -14.72
N ASP A 178 25.08 -16.18 -15.48
CA ASP A 178 23.99 -15.67 -16.31
C ASP A 178 22.67 -15.71 -15.52
N LEU A 179 22.03 -14.55 -15.37
CA LEU A 179 20.75 -14.35 -14.70
C LEU A 179 19.72 -13.75 -15.66
N GLU A 180 18.47 -14.10 -15.46
CA GLU A 180 17.33 -13.36 -16.01
C GLU A 180 16.56 -12.71 -14.86
N VAL A 181 16.32 -11.40 -14.94
CA VAL A 181 15.52 -10.66 -13.99
C VAL A 181 14.27 -10.14 -14.71
N THR A 182 13.10 -10.56 -14.24
CA THR A 182 11.80 -10.21 -14.84
C THR A 182 11.04 -9.28 -13.93
N ASN A 183 10.53 -8.18 -14.48
CA ASN A 183 9.57 -7.31 -13.81
C ASN A 183 8.14 -7.76 -14.20
N PRO A 184 7.36 -8.41 -13.31
CA PRO A 184 6.00 -8.83 -13.61
C PRO A 184 4.98 -7.68 -13.58
N ASN A 185 5.40 -6.48 -13.12
CA ASN A 185 4.50 -5.35 -12.93
C ASN A 185 4.19 -4.60 -14.24
N ASP A 186 3.06 -3.91 -14.23
CA ASP A 186 2.64 -3.03 -15.33
C ASP A 186 3.22 -1.60 -15.21
N PHE A 187 4.29 -1.43 -14.39
CA PHE A 187 5.06 -0.21 -14.19
C PHE A 187 6.56 -0.53 -14.14
N ASP A 188 7.39 0.48 -14.34
CA ASP A 188 8.84 0.32 -14.32
C ASP A 188 9.36 0.13 -12.90
N VAL A 189 10.34 -0.75 -12.73
CA VAL A 189 11.00 -1.05 -11.46
C VAL A 189 12.49 -0.85 -11.61
N ASN A 190 13.11 -0.21 -10.63
CA ASN A 190 14.54 -0.13 -10.50
C ASN A 190 14.98 -0.96 -9.28
N LEU A 191 15.99 -1.78 -9.45
CA LEU A 191 16.68 -2.41 -8.34
C LEU A 191 17.96 -1.63 -8.09
N SER A 192 18.10 -1.09 -6.88
CA SER A 192 19.30 -0.38 -6.43
C SER A 192 20.04 -1.18 -5.36
N ASP A 193 21.31 -0.88 -5.16
CA ASP A 193 22.18 -1.53 -4.16
C ASP A 193 22.09 -3.07 -4.22
N VAL A 194 22.14 -3.59 -5.43
CA VAL A 194 22.01 -5.03 -5.65
C VAL A 194 23.29 -5.74 -5.20
N HIS A 195 23.19 -6.58 -4.15
CA HIS A 195 24.30 -7.41 -3.73
C HIS A 195 23.94 -8.87 -3.95
N TYR A 196 24.90 -9.61 -4.47
CA TYR A 196 24.77 -11.04 -4.67
C TYR A 196 25.87 -11.81 -3.97
N LYS A 197 25.52 -13.01 -3.49
CA LYS A 197 26.44 -13.95 -2.87
C LYS A 197 26.19 -15.33 -3.46
N LEU A 198 27.27 -16.04 -3.70
CA LEU A 198 27.23 -17.45 -4.10
C LEU A 198 27.93 -18.29 -3.04
N ALA A 199 27.35 -19.44 -2.75
CA ALA A 199 27.91 -20.42 -1.83
C ALA A 199 27.70 -21.83 -2.37
N SER A 200 28.48 -22.79 -1.90
CA SER A 200 28.22 -24.18 -2.15
C SER A 200 28.52 -24.99 -0.90
N LYS A 201 27.59 -25.83 -0.47
CA LYS A 201 27.70 -26.61 0.75
C LYS A 201 28.15 -25.78 1.97
N GLY A 202 27.68 -24.53 2.06
CA GLY A 202 28.03 -23.58 3.11
C GLY A 202 29.37 -22.85 2.96
N ALA A 203 30.18 -23.20 1.96
CA ALA A 203 31.41 -22.47 1.64
C ALA A 203 31.10 -21.28 0.70
N SER A 204 31.62 -20.09 1.02
CA SER A 204 31.45 -18.92 0.13
C SER A 204 32.23 -19.14 -1.16
N LEU A 205 31.56 -18.91 -2.27
CA LEU A 205 32.17 -18.88 -3.61
C LEU A 205 32.40 -17.44 -4.11
N GLY A 206 32.07 -16.42 -3.30
CA GLY A 206 32.22 -15.02 -3.63
C GLY A 206 30.90 -14.29 -3.80
N GLY A 207 30.98 -13.04 -4.21
CA GLY A 207 29.84 -12.16 -4.43
C GLY A 207 30.28 -10.82 -5.01
N GLY A 208 29.33 -9.90 -5.15
CA GLY A 208 29.61 -8.58 -5.68
C GLY A 208 28.39 -7.68 -5.57
N GLU A 209 28.52 -6.50 -6.19
CA GLU A 209 27.52 -5.46 -6.17
C GLU A 209 27.25 -4.93 -7.57
N ILE A 210 25.98 -4.63 -7.83
CA ILE A 210 25.53 -3.90 -9.02
C ILE A 210 24.76 -2.68 -8.52
N LYS A 211 25.20 -1.50 -8.92
CA LYS A 211 24.62 -0.25 -8.43
C LYS A 211 23.13 -0.12 -8.76
N LYS A 212 22.74 -0.48 -9.98
CA LYS A 212 21.37 -0.33 -10.45
C LYS A 212 21.06 -1.29 -11.60
N ILE A 213 19.85 -1.86 -11.56
CA ILE A 213 19.24 -2.62 -12.67
C ILE A 213 17.90 -1.95 -12.96
N ALA A 214 17.72 -1.42 -14.17
CA ALA A 214 16.46 -0.82 -14.59
C ALA A 214 15.63 -1.86 -15.36
N LEU A 215 14.42 -2.12 -14.87
CA LEU A 215 13.51 -3.11 -15.43
C LEU A 215 12.26 -2.41 -15.94
N GLY A 216 12.12 -2.30 -17.25
CA GLY A 216 10.89 -1.78 -17.84
C GLY A 216 9.68 -2.67 -17.49
N LYS A 217 8.50 -2.08 -17.54
CA LYS A 217 7.21 -2.74 -17.30
C LYS A 217 7.06 -4.02 -18.11
N GLY A 218 6.81 -5.16 -17.44
CA GLY A 218 6.64 -6.47 -18.06
C GLY A 218 7.86 -7.00 -18.81
N LYS A 219 9.06 -6.44 -18.56
CA LYS A 219 10.29 -6.82 -19.28
C LYS A 219 11.15 -7.78 -18.49
N THR A 220 11.85 -8.62 -19.24
CA THR A 220 12.93 -9.48 -18.74
C THR A 220 14.26 -8.93 -19.24
N GLN A 221 15.24 -8.82 -18.33
CA GLN A 221 16.61 -8.41 -18.63
C GLN A 221 17.55 -9.56 -18.30
N ARG A 222 18.47 -9.83 -19.23
CA ARG A 222 19.58 -10.76 -19.00
C ARG A 222 20.77 -9.99 -18.45
N LEU A 223 21.41 -10.57 -17.44
CA LEU A 223 22.59 -10.04 -16.78
C LEU A 223 23.63 -11.13 -16.74
N THR A 224 24.85 -10.79 -17.13
CA THR A 224 26.02 -11.64 -16.92
C THR A 224 26.88 -11.00 -15.84
N ILE A 225 27.05 -11.69 -14.73
CA ILE A 225 27.77 -11.21 -13.55
C ILE A 225 29.10 -11.90 -13.45
N PRO A 226 30.25 -11.20 -13.51
CA PRO A 226 31.54 -11.80 -13.27
C PRO A 226 31.74 -12.15 -11.80
N LEU A 227 32.11 -13.36 -11.50
CA LEU A 227 32.45 -13.86 -10.18
C LEU A 227 33.91 -14.27 -10.16
N THR A 228 34.75 -13.60 -9.39
CA THR A 228 36.15 -13.95 -9.23
C THR A 228 36.38 -14.70 -7.93
N LEU A 229 36.95 -15.88 -7.99
CA LEU A 229 37.25 -16.73 -6.85
C LEU A 229 38.75 -16.78 -6.64
N GLY A 230 39.25 -16.24 -5.53
CA GLY A 230 40.66 -16.36 -5.15
C GLY A 230 41.00 -17.75 -4.56
N PHE A 231 42.03 -18.41 -5.04
CA PHE A 231 42.43 -19.73 -4.50
C PHE A 231 42.94 -19.66 -3.05
N SER A 232 43.40 -18.51 -2.61
CA SER A 232 43.81 -18.27 -1.20
C SER A 232 42.61 -18.21 -0.24
N GLU A 233 41.45 -17.83 -0.74
CA GLU A 233 40.20 -17.73 0.04
C GLU A 233 39.39 -19.02 -0.02
N MET A 234 39.61 -19.82 -1.02
CA MET A 234 38.99 -21.12 -1.21
C MET A 234 39.79 -22.19 -0.45
N GLY A 235 39.14 -22.80 0.54
CA GLY A 235 39.71 -24.03 1.13
C GLY A 235 39.91 -25.11 0.07
N MET A 236 40.81 -26.06 0.31
CA MET A 236 41.14 -27.16 -0.59
C MET A 236 39.91 -27.97 -1.06
N SER A 237 38.87 -28.02 -0.25
CA SER A 237 37.57 -28.65 -0.57
C SER A 237 36.85 -27.94 -1.71
N SER A 238 36.82 -26.61 -1.69
CA SER A 238 36.19 -25.79 -2.72
C SER A 238 36.94 -25.82 -4.03
N TYR A 239 38.28 -25.83 -3.97
CA TYR A 239 39.13 -26.04 -5.16
C TYR A 239 38.85 -27.40 -5.83
N ARG A 240 38.83 -28.50 -5.04
CA ARG A 240 38.51 -29.84 -5.57
C ARG A 240 37.12 -29.91 -6.17
N MET A 241 36.15 -29.26 -5.55
CA MET A 241 34.78 -29.20 -6.02
C MET A 241 34.67 -28.50 -7.38
N LEU A 242 35.39 -27.40 -7.59
CA LEU A 242 35.39 -26.67 -8.86
C LEU A 242 36.22 -27.36 -9.96
N THR A 243 37.16 -28.20 -9.60
CA THR A 243 38.04 -28.95 -10.56
C THR A 243 37.55 -30.38 -10.83
N SER A 244 36.60 -30.90 -10.02
CA SER A 244 35.97 -32.22 -10.27
C SER A 244 34.92 -32.11 -11.39
N SER A 245 34.63 -33.22 -12.03
CA SER A 245 33.55 -33.34 -13.03
C SER A 245 32.18 -33.58 -12.40
N ASP A 246 32.11 -33.62 -11.06
CA ASP A 246 30.87 -33.87 -10.35
C ASP A 246 29.92 -32.65 -10.40
N PRO A 247 28.60 -32.86 -10.41
CA PRO A 247 27.62 -31.78 -10.30
C PRO A 247 27.81 -30.97 -9.00
N VAL A 248 27.91 -29.67 -9.11
CA VAL A 248 28.10 -28.76 -7.97
C VAL A 248 26.80 -28.03 -7.67
N SER A 249 26.26 -28.22 -6.46
CA SER A 249 25.13 -27.41 -5.98
C SER A 249 25.62 -26.02 -5.58
N VAL A 250 25.05 -24.99 -6.15
CA VAL A 250 25.35 -23.59 -5.83
C VAL A 250 24.09 -22.90 -5.28
N ASP A 251 24.23 -22.32 -4.11
CA ASP A 251 23.24 -21.47 -3.47
C ASP A 251 23.54 -20.02 -3.84
N MET A 252 22.56 -19.32 -4.35
CA MET A 252 22.65 -17.90 -4.69
C MET A 252 21.68 -17.10 -3.84
N SER A 253 22.16 -16.03 -3.24
CA SER A 253 21.36 -15.03 -2.55
C SER A 253 21.56 -13.68 -3.22
N VAL A 254 20.49 -12.98 -3.54
CA VAL A 254 20.50 -11.62 -4.10
C VAL A 254 19.67 -10.72 -3.24
N GLY A 255 20.29 -9.68 -2.69
CA GLY A 255 19.59 -8.59 -1.98
C GLY A 255 19.54 -7.35 -2.85
N ALA A 256 18.45 -6.61 -2.81
CA ALA A 256 18.27 -5.36 -3.53
C ALA A 256 17.24 -4.46 -2.87
N ASN A 257 17.28 -3.16 -3.16
CA ASN A 257 16.20 -2.24 -2.87
C ASN A 257 15.34 -2.06 -4.12
N VAL A 258 14.01 -2.16 -3.94
CA VAL A 258 13.03 -1.95 -5.02
C VAL A 258 12.57 -0.51 -5.02
N GLU A 259 12.68 0.15 -6.15
CA GLU A 259 12.27 1.53 -6.40
C GLU A 259 11.38 1.62 -7.64
N THR A 260 10.45 2.55 -7.65
CA THR A 260 9.60 2.85 -8.80
C THR A 260 9.14 4.31 -8.74
N ASP A 261 8.70 4.84 -9.87
CA ASP A 261 8.19 6.21 -10.01
C ASP A 261 6.71 6.37 -9.57
N ILE A 262 6.11 5.32 -8.99
CA ILE A 262 4.74 5.43 -8.46
C ILE A 262 4.73 6.42 -7.28
N PRO A 263 3.82 7.42 -7.30
CA PRO A 263 3.69 8.38 -6.21
C PRO A 263 3.49 7.67 -4.85
N GLY A 264 4.24 8.10 -3.84
CA GLY A 264 4.17 7.51 -2.50
C GLY A 264 4.95 6.22 -2.31
N TRP A 265 5.66 5.72 -3.33
CA TRP A 265 6.51 4.55 -3.18
C TRP A 265 7.60 4.77 -2.12
N LYS A 266 7.77 3.78 -1.26
CA LYS A 266 8.90 3.70 -0.32
C LYS A 266 9.80 2.55 -0.74
N SER A 267 11.08 2.85 -0.95
CA SER A 267 12.09 1.83 -1.22
C SER A 267 12.01 0.73 -0.16
N SER A 268 11.95 -0.51 -0.60
CA SER A 268 11.84 -1.70 0.25
C SER A 268 12.95 -2.67 -0.06
N PRO A 269 13.70 -3.17 0.95
CA PRO A 269 14.67 -4.22 0.74
C PRO A 269 13.95 -5.52 0.40
N MET A 270 14.55 -6.29 -0.51
CA MET A 270 14.10 -7.63 -0.85
C MET A 270 15.29 -8.58 -1.02
N THR A 271 15.06 -9.83 -0.69
CA THR A 271 16.05 -10.89 -0.84
C THR A 271 15.47 -12.02 -1.69
N PHE A 272 16.24 -12.51 -2.61
CA PHE A 272 15.97 -13.71 -3.41
C PHE A 272 16.98 -14.79 -3.07
N GLU A 273 16.51 -16.00 -2.95
CA GLU A 273 17.34 -17.17 -2.75
C GLU A 273 17.03 -18.19 -3.84
N SER A 274 18.05 -18.79 -4.40
CA SER A 274 17.93 -19.84 -5.42
C SER A 274 19.03 -20.87 -5.23
N GLN A 275 18.68 -22.14 -5.36
CA GLN A 275 19.61 -23.24 -5.38
C GLN A 275 19.64 -23.86 -6.77
N GLN A 276 20.81 -24.03 -7.32
CA GLN A 276 21.02 -24.59 -8.67
C GLN A 276 22.10 -25.65 -8.66
N VAL A 277 21.98 -26.60 -9.56
CA VAL A 277 23.00 -27.60 -9.78
C VAL A 277 23.74 -27.25 -11.07
N LEU A 278 25.05 -27.01 -10.96
CA LEU A 278 25.94 -26.79 -12.09
C LEU A 278 26.32 -28.13 -12.65
N THR A 279 25.94 -28.38 -13.90
CA THR A 279 26.47 -29.48 -14.73
C THR A 279 27.43 -28.88 -15.76
N ARG A 280 28.57 -29.45 -15.91
CA ARG A 280 29.56 -29.07 -16.95
C ARG A 280 29.25 -29.74 -18.26
#